data_cc78d5e032d8548d45440f86701306b6
#
_entry.id   cc78d5e032d8548d45440f86701306b6
#
_cell.length_a   1.000
_cell.length_b   1.000
_cell.length_c   1.000
_cell.angle_alpha   90.00
_cell.angle_beta   90.00
_cell.angle_gamma   90.00
#
_symmetry.space_group_name_H-M   'P 1'
#
loop_
_entity.id
_entity.type
_entity.pdbx_description
1 polymer ?
#
loop_
_entity_poly.entity_id
_entity_poly.type
_entity_poly.pdbx_seq_one_letter_code
_entity_poly.pdbx_strand_id
1 'polypeptide(L)' 'MPYTIVFRTRNTEDVSAADAKTALEALAIVGALQRRGEEIKYITSPQEGEIGVEMLRVLAKEEEEELQASA' A
#
# COMPACT_ATOMS: atom_id res chain seq x y z
N MET A 1 -9.37 4.07 9.67
CA MET A 1 -8.30 4.91 9.13
C MET A 1 -7.73 4.28 7.87
N PRO A 2 -7.37 5.07 6.87
CA PRO A 2 -6.84 4.52 5.64
C PRO A 2 -5.38 4.08 5.77
N TYR A 3 -4.98 3.23 4.83
CA TYR A 3 -3.58 2.98 4.62
C TYR A 3 -2.97 4.19 3.93
N THR A 4 -1.72 4.50 4.24
CA THR A 4 -1.02 5.60 3.58
C THR A 4 0.27 5.07 2.97
N ILE A 5 0.46 5.34 1.67
CA ILE A 5 1.67 4.95 0.97
C ILE A 5 2.48 6.21 0.71
N VAL A 6 3.67 6.29 1.31
CA VAL A 6 4.57 7.42 1.12
C VAL A 6 5.62 7.00 0.10
N PHE A 7 5.74 7.80 -0.95
CA PHE A 7 6.63 7.47 -2.07
C PHE A 7 7.31 8.72 -2.60
N ARG A 8 8.40 8.52 -3.31
CA ARG A 8 9.15 9.60 -3.95
C ARG A 8 9.04 9.48 -5.45
N THR A 9 8.69 10.59 -6.10
CA THR A 9 8.61 10.66 -7.53
C THR A 9 10.02 10.61 -8.14
N ARG A 10 10.14 9.91 -9.26
CA ARG A 10 11.41 9.55 -9.86
C ARG A 10 12.36 10.71 -10.13
N ASN A 11 11.85 11.85 -10.55
CA ASN A 11 12.68 12.99 -10.96
C ASN A 11 12.68 14.15 -9.97
N THR A 12 12.16 13.94 -8.77
CA THR A 12 12.10 14.99 -7.75
C THR A 12 12.55 14.42 -6.41
N GLU A 13 12.93 15.32 -5.52
CA GLU A 13 13.21 14.94 -4.14
C GLU A 13 11.98 15.02 -3.26
N ASP A 14 10.88 15.48 -3.84
CA ASP A 14 9.63 15.62 -3.11
C ASP A 14 9.00 14.27 -2.83
N VAL A 15 8.47 14.15 -1.62
CA VAL A 15 7.78 12.95 -1.18
C VAL A 15 6.29 13.21 -1.24
N SER A 16 5.57 12.25 -1.78
CA SER A 16 4.11 12.31 -1.89
C SER A 16 3.48 11.18 -1.10
N ALA A 17 2.19 11.30 -0.82
CA ALA A 17 1.46 10.28 -0.11
C ALA A 17 0.14 9.99 -0.83
N ALA A 18 -0.23 8.72 -0.85
CA ALA A 18 -1.50 8.27 -1.39
C ALA A 18 -2.23 7.48 -0.31
N ASP A 19 -3.53 7.70 -0.20
CA ASP A 19 -4.36 6.98 0.77
C ASP A 19 -5.13 5.86 0.08
N ALA A 20 -5.32 4.78 0.82
CA ALA A 20 -6.10 3.64 0.35
C ALA A 20 -7.01 3.17 1.50
N LYS A 21 -8.21 2.76 1.17
CA LYS A 21 -9.18 2.33 2.18
C LYS A 21 -8.91 0.91 2.66
N THR A 22 -8.34 0.08 1.81
CA THR A 22 -8.11 -1.33 2.12
C THR A 22 -6.69 -1.72 1.74
N ALA A 23 -6.24 -2.86 2.26
CA ALA A 23 -4.93 -3.39 1.91
C ALA A 23 -4.86 -3.76 0.44
N LEU A 24 -5.93 -4.29 -0.13
CA LEU A 24 -5.99 -4.61 -1.56
C LEU A 24 -5.81 -3.36 -2.42
N GLU A 25 -6.50 -2.28 -2.06
CA GLU A 25 -6.37 -1.01 -2.76
C GLU A 25 -4.96 -0.46 -2.61
N ALA A 26 -4.41 -0.51 -1.40
CA ALA A 26 -3.04 -0.05 -1.16
C ALA A 26 -2.03 -0.84 -1.98
N LEU A 27 -2.20 -2.15 -2.08
CA LEU A 27 -1.31 -2.99 -2.86
C LEU A 27 -1.38 -2.63 -4.35
N ALA A 28 -2.58 -2.35 -4.85
CA ALA A 28 -2.76 -1.93 -6.24
C ALA A 28 -2.03 -0.61 -6.52
N ILE A 29 -2.10 0.33 -5.58
CA ILE A 29 -1.41 1.61 -5.69
C ILE A 29 0.11 1.38 -5.71
N VAL A 30 0.62 0.57 -4.79
CA VAL A 30 2.05 0.26 -4.73
C VAL A 30 2.51 -0.36 -6.05
N GLY A 31 1.75 -1.31 -6.58
CA GLY A 31 2.09 -1.95 -7.85
C GLY A 31 2.17 -0.94 -9.00
N ALA A 32 1.20 -0.02 -9.06
CA ALA A 32 1.18 1.01 -10.10
C ALA A 32 2.38 1.95 -9.97
N LEU A 33 2.72 2.36 -8.74
CA LEU A 33 3.85 3.24 -8.49
C LEU A 33 5.17 2.57 -8.88
N GLN A 34 5.32 1.29 -8.55
CA GLN A 34 6.53 0.54 -8.89
C GLN A 34 6.70 0.39 -10.40
N ARG A 35 5.60 0.17 -11.12
CA ARG A 35 5.65 0.09 -12.58
C ARG A 35 6.05 1.40 -13.23
N ARG A 36 5.76 2.52 -12.56
CA ARG A 36 6.16 3.85 -13.04
C ARG A 36 7.59 4.20 -12.64
N GLY A 37 8.25 3.34 -11.88
CA GLY A 37 9.62 3.57 -11.42
C GLY A 37 9.74 4.46 -10.21
N GLU A 38 8.66 4.68 -9.50
CA GLU A 38 8.67 5.50 -8.30
C GLU A 38 9.13 4.67 -7.10
N GLU A 39 9.77 5.32 -6.14
CA GLU A 39 10.31 4.65 -4.97
C GLU A 39 9.32 4.69 -3.81
N ILE A 40 8.99 3.53 -3.28
CA ILE A 40 8.13 3.44 -2.10
C ILE A 40 9.00 3.64 -0.86
N LYS A 41 8.70 4.68 -0.10
CA LYS A 41 9.46 4.98 1.11
C LYS A 41 8.99 4.15 2.29
N TYR A 42 7.70 4.21 2.57
CA TYR A 42 7.09 3.38 3.60
C TYR A 42 5.58 3.39 3.44
N ILE A 43 4.95 2.47 4.13
CA ILE A 43 3.50 2.31 4.12
C ILE A 43 3.06 2.26 5.58
N THR A 44 2.00 3.00 5.92
CA THR A 44 1.42 2.91 7.25
C THR A 44 0.06 2.25 7.17
N SER A 45 -0.18 1.33 8.10
CA SER A 45 -1.49 0.71 8.22
C SER A 45 -2.20 1.27 9.45
N PRO A 46 -3.53 1.25 9.47
CA PRO A 46 -4.26 1.76 10.64
C PRO A 46 -4.08 0.92 11.89
N GLN A 47 -3.68 -0.34 11.76
CA GLN A 47 -3.55 -1.24 12.90
C GLN A 47 -2.11 -1.54 13.26
N GLU A 48 -1.24 -1.67 12.25
CA GLU A 48 0.13 -2.12 12.44
C GLU A 48 1.15 -0.98 12.49
N GLY A 49 0.76 0.22 12.08
CA GLY A 49 1.70 1.33 11.94
C GLY A 49 2.50 1.17 10.66
N GLU A 50 3.81 1.44 10.73
CA GLU A 50 4.66 1.33 9.56
C GLU A 50 4.86 -0.14 9.17
N ILE A 51 4.61 -0.45 7.90
CA ILE A 51 4.77 -1.81 7.37
C ILE A 51 5.52 -1.75 6.04
N GLY A 52 6.10 -2.89 5.67
CA GLY A 52 6.73 -3.04 4.35
C GLY A 52 5.76 -3.58 3.32
N VAL A 53 6.21 -3.60 2.06
CA VAL A 53 5.40 -4.13 0.95
C VAL A 53 5.02 -5.59 1.19
N GLU A 54 5.94 -6.37 1.76
CA GLU A 54 5.66 -7.79 2.02
C GLU A 54 4.53 -7.97 3.02
N MET A 55 4.52 -7.18 4.08
CA MET A 55 3.42 -7.24 5.05
C MET A 55 2.11 -6.78 4.40
N LEU A 56 2.17 -5.77 3.55
CA LEU A 56 0.99 -5.31 2.84
C LEU A 56 0.40 -6.43 1.98
N ARG A 57 1.24 -7.22 1.34
CA ARG A 57 0.78 -8.37 0.55
C ARG A 57 0.05 -9.38 1.42
N VAL A 58 0.58 -9.64 2.61
CA VAL A 58 -0.06 -10.56 3.56
C VAL A 58 -1.43 -10.04 3.97
N LEU A 59 -1.50 -8.75 4.32
CA LEU A 59 -2.77 -8.14 4.72
C LEU A 59 -3.78 -8.14 3.58
N ALA A 60 -3.33 -7.86 2.36
CA ALA A 60 -4.20 -7.90 1.19
C ALA A 60 -4.74 -9.31 0.93
N LYS A 61 -3.89 -10.32 1.10
CA LYS A 61 -4.29 -11.70 0.93
C LYS A 61 -5.33 -12.10 1.96
N GLU A 62 -5.16 -11.68 3.21
CA GLU A 62 -6.13 -11.93 4.26
C GLU A 62 -7.47 -11.30 3.95
N GLU A 63 -7.47 -10.07 3.45
CA GLU A 63 -8.70 -9.41 3.02
C GLU A 63 -9.41 -10.18 1.92
N GLU A 64 -8.64 -10.63 0.94
CA GLU A 64 -9.19 -11.41 -0.17
C GLU A 64 -9.81 -12.70 0.31
N GLU A 65 -9.16 -13.39 1.23
CA GLU A 65 -9.69 -14.63 1.80
C GLU A 65 -10.98 -14.37 2.58
N GLU A 66 -11.05 -13.28 3.33
CA GLU A 66 -12.27 -12.91 4.05
C GLU A 66 -13.42 -12.61 3.11
N LEU A 67 -13.15 -11.92 2.01
CA LEU A 67 -14.18 -11.61 1.02
C LEU A 67 -14.70 -12.89 0.38
N GLN A 68 -13.82 -13.85 0.09
CA GLN A 68 -14.22 -15.12 -0.49
C GLN A 68 -15.03 -15.96 0.51
N ALA A 69 -14.63 -15.91 1.78
CA ALA A 69 -15.34 -16.65 2.81
C ALA A 69 -16.72 -16.08 3.10
N SER A 70 -16.92 -14.81 2.82
CA SER A 70 -18.21 -14.13 3.05
C SER A 70 -19.20 -14.32 1.91
N ALA A 71 -18.77 -14.87 0.81
CA ALA A 71 -19.60 -15.01 -0.39
C ALA A 71 -20.55 -16.23 -0.33
#